data_445a64fa223c9ae3b59dda3a2a26012c
#
_entry.id   445a64fa223c9ae3b59dda3a2a26012c
#
_cell.length_a   1.000
_cell.length_b   1.000
_cell.length_c   1.000
_cell.angle_alpha   90.00
_cell.angle_beta   90.00
_cell.angle_gamma   90.00
#
_symmetry.space_group_name_H-M   'P 1'
#
loop_
_entity.id
_entity.type
_entity.pdbx_description
1 polymer ?
#
loop_
_entity_poly.entity_id
_entity_poly.type
_entity_poly.pdbx_seq_one_letter_code
_entity_poly.pdbx_strand_id
1 'polypeptide(L)'
;MRTRSLVSAAVSAALGAALLAAPALAYGADGGTSGQDPVATASTNPTADPTADPTSTDTPTSASSGTPSDTPSPSSPPIGEPSGTPTSADPTPSDPTPSDTPSGGSTPAPSSSAPADGTGAPVFGNVGSDPSDAGFLTVAVSSDSAVTEVSADLTELRGAAPATVAVTGFTLVSGTPQDGVWRSPRMSQLPSYGSYDVTVSAKDNDGDNTSSAHATTVDVEPKPVFADRSISPAALDVEHTHVTLSGRISLFDPITGDTSPLAGKQLSVVAGNGFSAVTAADGSYAIDVAPKLNGLNATSVPVFLSFWIANPDGTSTYVLVDSKTLPVVVSPSRIRLDHSSVRIKFGAKASSSGVVEYLYDGTWRPAKGVALDMAYYAKATSGADGRFTLTDPYIPYDDSTFTVETSLDSYLADPYLTASHAQFKVDVINRTNICFCSSWIDEYSDLHIQGSMSASNGKVPPNRKLYVQQSTDGKTGWKSLGWFTTKSDGTFNLDGYVSVPKGYWRLYSAGSSDYQPGYSNSVHFNRTATRITGFNAGPEPVRKGHTVTTTGTLQKLSGTKWVAFGKQRVYILFQAKGKKSWTSLGSVKADSRGHFTARFTAKQDGTWVGVYLASGSYVDAESYHDYVDVR
;
A
#
# COMPACT_ATOMS: atom_id res chain seq x y z
N MET A 1 48.28 -23.61 25.83
CA MET A 1 48.07 -24.93 25.21
C MET A 1 49.12 -25.85 25.83
N ARG A 2 48.72 -26.59 26.82
CA ARG A 2 49.64 -27.26 27.71
C ARG A 2 49.47 -28.79 27.57
N THR A 3 50.55 -29.49 27.56
CA THR A 3 50.84 -30.93 27.67
C THR A 3 49.69 -31.98 27.74
N ARG A 4 48.43 -31.59 27.96
CA ARG A 4 47.27 -32.50 28.05
C ARG A 4 46.91 -33.17 26.73
N SER A 5 47.06 -32.50 25.59
CA SER A 5 46.64 -33.06 24.29
C SER A 5 47.53 -34.23 23.81
N LEU A 6 48.73 -34.38 24.32
CA LEU A 6 49.62 -35.49 23.97
C LEU A 6 49.31 -36.78 24.76
N VAL A 7 48.83 -36.65 25.97
CA VAL A 7 48.35 -37.77 26.79
C VAL A 7 47.04 -38.32 26.25
N SER A 8 46.16 -37.43 25.79
CA SER A 8 44.87 -37.76 25.16
C SER A 8 45.02 -38.70 23.96
N ALA A 9 45.94 -38.39 23.06
CA ALA A 9 46.13 -39.19 21.83
C ALA A 9 46.58 -40.63 22.09
N ALA A 10 47.34 -40.87 23.17
CA ALA A 10 47.84 -42.22 23.50
C ALA A 10 46.75 -43.15 24.06
N VAL A 11 45.77 -42.61 24.76
CA VAL A 11 44.65 -43.37 25.32
C VAL A 11 43.60 -43.69 24.26
N SER A 12 43.30 -42.73 23.38
CA SER A 12 42.37 -42.96 22.26
C SER A 12 42.84 -44.07 21.32
N ALA A 13 44.14 -44.16 21.06
CA ALA A 13 44.70 -45.24 20.23
C ALA A 13 44.56 -46.65 20.89
N ALA A 14 44.59 -46.73 22.21
CA ALA A 14 44.41 -47.99 22.95
C ALA A 14 42.93 -48.43 23.06
N LEU A 15 41.98 -47.47 23.10
CA LEU A 15 40.55 -47.79 23.06
C LEU A 15 40.06 -48.13 21.64
N GLY A 16 40.59 -47.48 20.60
CA GLY A 16 40.25 -47.75 19.19
C GLY A 16 40.58 -49.19 18.75
N ALA A 17 41.66 -49.79 19.33
CA ALA A 17 42.04 -51.17 19.05
C ALA A 17 41.12 -52.21 19.70
N ALA A 18 40.36 -51.84 20.74
CA ALA A 18 39.45 -52.75 21.44
C ALA A 18 37.99 -52.72 20.85
N LEU A 19 37.64 -51.73 20.04
CA LEU A 19 36.31 -51.62 19.43
C LEU A 19 36.21 -52.25 18.03
N LEU A 20 37.31 -52.70 17.40
CA LEU A 20 37.34 -53.29 16.06
C LEU A 20 37.05 -54.81 16.01
N ALA A 21 36.58 -55.41 17.12
CA ALA A 21 36.23 -56.82 17.18
C ALA A 21 34.75 -57.05 17.56
N ALA A 22 33.83 -56.48 16.81
CA ALA A 22 32.43 -56.87 16.84
C ALA A 22 31.91 -57.02 15.39
N PRO A 23 31.17 -58.09 15.06
CA PRO A 23 30.81 -58.40 13.68
C PRO A 23 29.72 -57.44 13.16
N ALA A 24 29.88 -57.09 11.91
CA ALA A 24 28.91 -56.33 11.14
C ALA A 24 27.59 -57.09 10.97
N LEU A 25 26.50 -56.53 11.46
CA LEU A 25 25.16 -56.94 11.04
C LEU A 25 24.73 -55.99 9.91
N ALA A 26 24.60 -56.60 8.74
CA ALA A 26 24.05 -55.97 7.57
C ALA A 26 22.54 -55.72 7.75
N TYR A 27 22.09 -54.53 7.52
CA TYR A 27 20.67 -54.23 7.28
C TYR A 27 20.49 -53.77 5.83
N GLY A 28 19.72 -54.57 5.11
CA GLY A 28 19.35 -54.33 3.74
C GLY A 28 18.35 -53.17 3.61
N ALA A 29 18.45 -52.52 2.49
CA ALA A 29 17.47 -51.56 2.01
C ALA A 29 16.23 -52.28 1.52
N ASP A 30 15.07 -51.84 1.92
CA ASP A 30 13.86 -51.94 1.08
C ASP A 30 12.92 -50.78 1.37
N GLY A 31 12.33 -50.26 0.30
CA GLY A 31 11.50 -49.10 0.28
C GLY A 31 10.02 -49.38 0.61
N GLY A 32 9.25 -48.32 0.80
CA GLY A 32 7.78 -48.42 0.75
C GLY A 32 7.05 -47.43 1.65
N THR A 33 6.61 -46.39 1.05
CA THR A 33 5.33 -45.63 1.15
C THR A 33 4.47 -45.64 2.42
N SER A 34 4.01 -44.44 2.70
CA SER A 34 2.66 -44.01 3.16
C SER A 34 2.29 -44.03 4.64
N GLY A 35 1.97 -42.83 5.14
CA GLY A 35 0.64 -42.61 5.71
C GLY A 35 0.51 -42.43 7.22
N GLN A 36 0.01 -41.26 7.57
CA GLN A 36 -0.87 -40.96 8.71
C GLN A 36 -0.27 -40.54 10.06
N ASP A 37 -0.71 -39.30 10.40
CA ASP A 37 -0.78 -38.73 11.75
C ASP A 37 -1.44 -39.64 12.79
N PRO A 38 -1.13 -39.47 14.08
CA PRO A 38 -2.21 -38.95 14.94
C PRO A 38 -1.80 -37.94 16.03
N VAL A 39 -2.61 -36.87 16.08
CA VAL A 39 -3.44 -36.40 17.21
C VAL A 39 -2.81 -36.23 18.60
N ALA A 40 -3.00 -35.01 19.06
CA ALA A 40 -2.74 -34.37 20.34
C ALA A 40 -3.28 -35.11 21.58
N THR A 41 -2.63 -34.85 22.71
CA THR A 41 -3.32 -34.77 24.00
C THR A 41 -2.79 -33.62 24.85
N ALA A 42 -3.73 -32.86 25.38
CA ALA A 42 -3.57 -31.75 26.30
C ALA A 42 -3.35 -32.21 27.75
N SER A 43 -2.70 -31.37 28.56
CA SER A 43 -2.93 -31.35 30.02
C SER A 43 -2.52 -29.99 30.59
N THR A 44 -3.50 -29.21 30.91
CA THR A 44 -4.01 -28.65 32.18
C THR A 44 -3.15 -27.64 32.96
N ASN A 45 -3.80 -26.53 33.16
CA ASN A 45 -3.60 -25.39 34.06
C ASN A 45 -3.70 -25.78 35.55
N PRO A 46 -3.28 -24.93 36.54
CA PRO A 46 -4.28 -24.10 37.21
C PRO A 46 -3.84 -22.66 37.59
N THR A 47 -4.72 -21.68 37.36
CA THR A 47 -5.60 -20.93 38.28
C THR A 47 -4.96 -19.96 39.28
N ALA A 48 -5.29 -18.68 39.18
CA ALA A 48 -5.93 -17.87 40.22
C ALA A 48 -6.30 -16.45 39.72
N ASP A 49 -7.55 -16.16 39.82
CA ASP A 49 -8.34 -14.92 39.77
C ASP A 49 -8.30 -14.21 41.17
N PRO A 50 -8.86 -12.99 41.46
CA PRO A 50 -10.09 -12.40 40.90
C PRO A 50 -10.24 -10.85 40.86
N THR A 51 -11.42 -10.40 40.33
CA THR A 51 -12.27 -9.21 40.64
C THR A 51 -12.04 -7.97 39.79
N ALA A 52 -13.03 -7.26 39.20
CA ALA A 52 -14.48 -7.17 39.35
C ALA A 52 -15.10 -6.51 38.09
N ASP A 53 -16.33 -6.86 37.81
CA ASP A 53 -17.39 -6.38 36.93
C ASP A 53 -18.01 -5.03 37.44
N PRO A 54 -19.00 -4.32 36.77
CA PRO A 54 -19.96 -4.79 35.76
C PRO A 54 -20.53 -3.79 34.72
N THR A 55 -21.40 -4.32 33.84
CA THR A 55 -22.59 -3.76 33.13
C THR A 55 -22.35 -2.97 31.85
N SER A 56 -23.12 -3.07 30.75
CA SER A 56 -24.36 -3.81 30.43
C SER A 56 -24.68 -3.71 28.93
N THR A 57 -25.36 -4.74 28.38
CA THR A 57 -26.46 -4.77 27.38
C THR A 57 -26.24 -4.08 26.03
N ASP A 58 -26.51 -4.63 24.85
CA ASP A 58 -27.58 -5.50 24.34
C ASP A 58 -27.22 -6.06 22.95
N THR A 59 -27.62 -7.28 22.70
CA THR A 59 -27.77 -7.95 21.39
C THR A 59 -29.19 -7.65 20.85
N PRO A 60 -29.53 -7.74 19.54
CA PRO A 60 -29.74 -9.06 18.92
C PRO A 60 -29.42 -9.22 17.40
N THR A 61 -28.99 -10.40 17.04
CA THR A 61 -29.56 -11.45 16.15
C THR A 61 -30.08 -11.08 14.76
N SER A 62 -29.52 -11.66 13.71
CA SER A 62 -30.00 -12.77 12.85
C SER A 62 -29.19 -12.81 11.56
N ALA A 63 -28.55 -13.88 11.24
CA ALA A 63 -28.83 -15.03 10.40
C ALA A 63 -29.26 -14.72 8.96
N SER A 64 -28.48 -15.16 7.96
CA SER A 64 -28.81 -16.24 7.05
C SER A 64 -27.85 -16.30 5.84
N SER A 65 -27.10 -17.34 5.75
CA SER A 65 -26.89 -18.34 4.68
C SER A 65 -26.96 -17.91 3.21
N GLY A 66 -25.98 -18.36 2.45
CA GLY A 66 -26.08 -18.58 1.01
C GLY A 66 -24.74 -18.62 0.27
N THR A 67 -24.05 -19.76 0.25
CA THR A 67 -23.19 -20.20 -0.86
C THR A 67 -24.12 -20.96 -1.83
N PRO A 68 -23.82 -21.16 -3.10
CA PRO A 68 -22.55 -21.60 -3.68
C PRO A 68 -22.26 -21.20 -5.15
N SER A 69 -21.07 -21.57 -5.56
CA SER A 69 -20.72 -22.28 -6.82
C SER A 69 -20.24 -21.51 -8.04
N ASP A 70 -19.03 -21.87 -8.37
CA ASP A 70 -18.48 -22.31 -9.66
C ASP A 70 -18.06 -21.32 -10.76
N THR A 71 -16.75 -21.36 -10.93
CA THR A 71 -15.85 -21.21 -12.08
C THR A 71 -16.49 -21.50 -13.47
N PRO A 72 -15.99 -20.94 -14.61
CA PRO A 72 -14.63 -21.18 -15.05
C PRO A 72 -13.91 -20.01 -15.78
N SER A 73 -12.61 -20.12 -15.76
CA SER A 73 -11.63 -19.41 -16.58
C SER A 73 -11.74 -19.81 -18.06
N PRO A 74 -11.46 -18.93 -19.00
CA PRO A 74 -10.87 -19.39 -20.25
C PRO A 74 -9.51 -18.75 -20.56
N SER A 75 -8.65 -19.63 -20.95
CA SER A 75 -7.35 -19.60 -21.62
C SER A 75 -7.12 -18.51 -22.66
N SER A 76 -5.90 -18.01 -22.63
CA SER A 76 -5.23 -17.23 -23.67
C SER A 76 -4.91 -18.07 -24.92
N PRO A 77 -4.82 -17.47 -26.10
CA PRO A 77 -3.97 -17.96 -27.17
C PRO A 77 -2.90 -16.93 -27.61
N PRO A 78 -1.95 -17.35 -28.45
CA PRO A 78 -0.58 -16.89 -28.38
C PRO A 78 -0.17 -15.79 -29.38
N ILE A 79 0.97 -15.24 -29.07
CA ILE A 79 1.80 -14.26 -29.76
C ILE A 79 2.13 -14.66 -31.20
N GLY A 80 2.03 -13.68 -32.08
CA GLY A 80 2.65 -13.70 -33.40
C GLY A 80 3.28 -12.35 -33.69
N GLU A 81 4.59 -12.28 -33.67
CA GLU A 81 5.38 -11.22 -34.34
C GLU A 81 5.25 -11.33 -35.83
N PRO A 82 5.30 -10.20 -36.58
CA PRO A 82 6.41 -10.07 -37.50
C PRO A 82 7.08 -8.67 -37.54
N SER A 83 8.34 -8.76 -37.64
CA SER A 83 9.33 -7.82 -38.10
C SER A 83 8.95 -7.12 -39.42
N GLY A 84 9.23 -5.81 -39.51
CA GLY A 84 9.13 -5.09 -40.77
C GLY A 84 9.37 -3.60 -40.62
N THR A 85 10.64 -3.18 -40.73
CA THR A 85 11.01 -1.79 -41.02
C THR A 85 10.62 -1.41 -42.44
N PRO A 86 10.10 -0.21 -42.68
CA PRO A 86 10.64 0.59 -43.76
C PRO A 86 10.84 2.08 -43.42
N THR A 87 11.97 2.53 -43.79
CA THR A 87 12.43 3.73 -44.48
C THR A 87 11.57 5.00 -44.44
N SER A 88 12.19 6.05 -43.92
CA SER A 88 12.01 7.47 -44.09
C SER A 88 11.44 7.92 -45.43
N ALA A 89 10.39 8.75 -45.35
CA ALA A 89 10.14 9.83 -46.28
C ALA A 89 9.32 10.93 -45.59
N ASP A 90 9.94 12.05 -45.41
CA ASP A 90 9.43 13.33 -44.97
C ASP A 90 8.49 13.92 -46.05
N PRO A 91 7.31 14.43 -45.74
CA PRO A 91 6.72 15.49 -46.53
C PRO A 91 6.54 16.76 -45.69
N THR A 92 7.18 17.79 -46.16
CA THR A 92 7.02 19.21 -45.91
C THR A 92 5.55 19.62 -45.64
N PRO A 93 5.25 20.39 -44.58
CA PRO A 93 3.91 20.95 -44.40
C PRO A 93 3.70 22.09 -45.35
N SER A 94 2.72 21.94 -46.23
CA SER A 94 2.18 23.05 -47.04
C SER A 94 1.22 23.85 -46.15
N ASP A 95 1.56 25.10 -45.99
CA ASP A 95 0.82 26.17 -45.35
C ASP A 95 -0.56 26.38 -46.04
N PRO A 96 -1.70 26.32 -45.37
CA PRO A 96 -2.96 26.79 -45.94
C PRO A 96 -3.12 28.28 -45.67
N THR A 97 -3.01 29.03 -46.72
CA THR A 97 -3.44 30.43 -46.82
C THR A 97 -4.90 30.57 -46.31
N PRO A 98 -5.18 31.47 -45.38
CA PRO A 98 -6.58 31.77 -45.02
C PRO A 98 -7.23 32.62 -46.13
N SER A 99 -8.22 32.04 -46.78
CA SER A 99 -9.12 32.75 -47.65
C SER A 99 -10.45 32.95 -46.90
N ASP A 100 -10.48 33.92 -46.02
CA ASP A 100 -11.72 34.42 -45.42
C ASP A 100 -12.23 35.61 -46.22
N THR A 101 -13.13 35.31 -47.11
CA THR A 101 -14.12 36.31 -47.52
C THR A 101 -15.43 35.89 -46.86
N PRO A 102 -16.00 36.67 -45.93
CA PRO A 102 -17.35 36.40 -45.47
C PRO A 102 -18.30 36.59 -46.60
N SER A 103 -18.80 35.49 -47.15
CA SER A 103 -19.97 35.50 -48.03
C SER A 103 -21.13 36.08 -47.24
N GLY A 104 -21.53 37.27 -47.62
CA GLY A 104 -22.72 37.97 -47.13
C GLY A 104 -23.90 37.01 -47.16
N GLY A 105 -24.54 36.85 -45.98
CA GLY A 105 -25.82 36.18 -45.89
C GLY A 105 -26.76 36.81 -46.90
N SER A 106 -27.07 36.05 -47.92
CA SER A 106 -28.22 36.38 -48.78
C SER A 106 -29.45 36.29 -47.89
N THR A 107 -29.94 37.40 -47.44
CA THR A 107 -31.36 37.52 -47.07
C THR A 107 -32.15 36.87 -48.20
N PRO A 108 -33.00 35.84 -47.92
CA PRO A 108 -33.89 35.37 -48.98
C PRO A 108 -34.68 36.53 -49.44
N ALA A 109 -34.51 36.86 -50.69
CA ALA A 109 -35.42 37.79 -51.35
C ALA A 109 -36.85 37.30 -51.13
N PRO A 110 -37.81 38.17 -50.79
CA PRO A 110 -39.18 37.73 -50.68
C PRO A 110 -39.53 37.07 -52.01
N SER A 111 -39.97 35.80 -51.94
CA SER A 111 -40.53 35.13 -53.08
C SER A 111 -41.60 36.09 -53.67
N SER A 112 -41.34 36.64 -54.83
CA SER A 112 -42.40 37.29 -55.59
C SER A 112 -43.49 36.24 -55.81
N SER A 113 -44.58 36.34 -55.06
CA SER A 113 -45.80 35.66 -55.38
C SER A 113 -46.15 35.98 -56.87
N ALA A 114 -46.46 34.90 -57.59
CA ALA A 114 -47.01 35.07 -58.94
C ALA A 114 -48.14 36.05 -58.88
N PRO A 115 -48.35 36.89 -59.94
CA PRO A 115 -49.46 37.81 -59.97
C PRO A 115 -50.76 37.04 -59.78
N ALA A 116 -51.56 37.44 -58.78
CA ALA A 116 -52.90 36.93 -58.57
C ALA A 116 -53.68 37.08 -59.86
N ASP A 117 -54.28 35.99 -60.34
CA ASP A 117 -55.23 36.09 -61.43
C ASP A 117 -56.52 36.72 -60.85
N GLY A 118 -56.73 37.93 -61.12
CA GLY A 118 -57.78 38.89 -60.92
C GLY A 118 -59.11 38.47 -60.25
N THR A 119 -59.05 37.96 -59.00
CA THR A 119 -60.21 37.83 -58.12
C THR A 119 -60.05 38.62 -56.81
N GLY A 120 -59.22 39.59 -56.80
CA GLY A 120 -59.14 40.73 -55.90
C GLY A 120 -58.92 40.54 -54.40
N ALA A 121 -59.30 39.44 -53.82
CA ALA A 121 -59.35 39.28 -52.35
C ALA A 121 -57.98 39.08 -51.67
N PRO A 122 -57.73 39.64 -50.49
CA PRO A 122 -56.48 39.49 -49.74
C PRO A 122 -56.11 38.02 -49.49
N VAL A 123 -54.83 37.71 -49.67
CA VAL A 123 -54.26 36.37 -49.43
C VAL A 123 -53.30 36.43 -48.27
N PHE A 124 -53.46 35.50 -47.34
CA PHE A 124 -52.57 35.41 -46.17
C PHE A 124 -51.31 34.60 -46.49
N GLY A 125 -50.18 35.16 -46.12
CA GLY A 125 -48.89 34.46 -46.07
C GLY A 125 -48.60 33.88 -44.66
N ASN A 126 -47.43 34.22 -44.14
CA ASN A 126 -47.03 33.74 -42.79
C ASN A 126 -47.84 34.50 -41.71
N VAL A 127 -48.43 33.71 -40.78
CA VAL A 127 -49.12 34.18 -39.57
C VAL A 127 -48.47 33.58 -38.37
N GLY A 128 -48.16 34.42 -37.38
CA GLY A 128 -47.50 33.86 -36.13
C GLY A 128 -47.20 34.99 -35.13
N SER A 129 -46.71 34.60 -33.98
CA SER A 129 -46.15 35.52 -32.97
C SER A 129 -44.95 36.27 -33.56
N ASP A 130 -44.77 37.54 -33.18
CA ASP A 130 -43.54 38.28 -33.47
C ASP A 130 -42.33 37.56 -32.80
N PRO A 131 -41.32 37.22 -33.58
CA PRO A 131 -40.14 36.49 -33.01
C PRO A 131 -39.41 37.26 -31.91
N SER A 132 -39.50 38.57 -31.89
CA SER A 132 -38.87 39.44 -30.90
C SER A 132 -39.71 39.59 -29.63
N ASP A 133 -41.02 39.49 -29.73
CA ASP A 133 -41.93 39.64 -28.60
C ASP A 133 -43.27 38.93 -28.88
N ALA A 134 -43.49 37.81 -28.24
CA ALA A 134 -44.71 37.00 -28.40
C ALA A 134 -46.01 37.70 -27.96
N GLY A 135 -45.91 38.87 -27.38
CA GLY A 135 -47.09 39.72 -27.10
C GLY A 135 -47.69 40.41 -28.33
N PHE A 136 -47.13 40.24 -29.52
CA PHE A 136 -47.61 40.72 -30.77
C PHE A 136 -47.82 39.60 -31.77
N LEU A 137 -48.82 39.75 -32.62
CA LEU A 137 -49.07 38.86 -33.75
C LEU A 137 -48.58 39.55 -35.03
N THR A 138 -47.96 38.83 -35.93
CA THR A 138 -47.60 39.29 -37.28
C THR A 138 -48.36 38.48 -38.30
N VAL A 139 -48.89 39.21 -39.33
CA VAL A 139 -49.64 38.63 -40.42
C VAL A 139 -49.07 39.19 -41.71
N ALA A 140 -48.62 38.34 -42.60
CA ALA A 140 -48.26 38.71 -43.96
C ALA A 140 -49.51 38.68 -44.83
N VAL A 141 -49.77 39.74 -45.56
CA VAL A 141 -50.95 39.85 -46.44
C VAL A 141 -50.50 40.39 -47.76
N SER A 142 -51.01 39.81 -48.84
CA SER A 142 -50.88 40.36 -50.21
C SER A 142 -52.27 40.51 -50.86
N SER A 143 -52.50 41.59 -51.59
CA SER A 143 -53.72 41.87 -52.33
C SER A 143 -53.37 42.70 -53.56
N ASP A 144 -54.20 42.68 -54.54
CA ASP A 144 -54.09 43.53 -55.76
C ASP A 144 -54.42 45.00 -55.46
N SER A 145 -55.20 45.28 -54.42
CA SER A 145 -55.45 46.61 -53.90
C SER A 145 -54.83 46.80 -52.49
N ALA A 146 -54.84 48.08 -52.04
CA ALA A 146 -54.24 48.37 -50.72
C ALA A 146 -55.04 47.71 -49.56
N VAL A 147 -54.45 46.86 -48.75
CA VAL A 147 -55.08 46.36 -47.55
C VAL A 147 -55.31 47.51 -46.57
N THR A 148 -56.53 47.67 -46.10
CA THR A 148 -56.99 48.76 -45.24
C THR A 148 -57.19 48.31 -43.78
N GLU A 149 -57.51 47.06 -43.57
CA GLU A 149 -57.79 46.53 -42.26
C GLU A 149 -57.26 45.07 -42.15
N VAL A 150 -56.59 44.79 -41.05
CA VAL A 150 -56.22 43.45 -40.64
C VAL A 150 -56.69 43.25 -39.21
N SER A 151 -57.30 42.12 -38.93
CA SER A 151 -57.73 41.71 -37.57
C SER A 151 -57.51 40.23 -37.32
N ALA A 152 -57.53 39.84 -36.07
CA ALA A 152 -57.43 38.47 -35.69
C ALA A 152 -58.32 38.15 -34.49
N ASP A 153 -58.94 36.97 -34.50
CA ASP A 153 -59.63 36.38 -33.36
C ASP A 153 -58.77 35.26 -32.78
N LEU A 154 -58.43 35.42 -31.51
CA LEU A 154 -57.62 34.42 -30.73
C LEU A 154 -58.55 33.64 -29.82
N THR A 155 -58.69 32.37 -30.05
CA THR A 155 -59.53 31.46 -29.27
C THR A 155 -58.67 30.57 -28.41
N GLU A 156 -58.87 30.57 -27.09
CA GLU A 156 -58.13 29.64 -26.16
C GLU A 156 -58.33 28.21 -26.61
N LEU A 157 -57.23 27.46 -26.70
CA LEU A 157 -57.30 26.02 -26.97
C LEU A 157 -57.60 25.19 -25.73
N ARG A 158 -57.77 25.82 -24.55
CA ARG A 158 -58.01 25.15 -23.28
C ARG A 158 -59.27 25.66 -22.60
N GLY A 159 -59.84 24.78 -21.75
CA GLY A 159 -61.00 25.10 -20.95
C GLY A 159 -62.31 24.55 -21.50
N ALA A 160 -63.30 24.39 -20.62
CA ALA A 160 -64.65 23.92 -21.00
C ALA A 160 -65.48 24.95 -21.77
N ALA A 161 -65.05 26.21 -21.72
CA ALA A 161 -65.65 27.33 -22.42
C ALA A 161 -64.53 28.28 -22.91
N PRO A 162 -63.85 27.98 -24.03
CA PRO A 162 -62.74 28.76 -24.50
C PRO A 162 -63.16 30.23 -24.81
N ALA A 163 -62.40 31.18 -24.30
CA ALA A 163 -62.58 32.58 -24.57
C ALA A 163 -62.05 32.94 -25.98
N THR A 164 -62.76 33.77 -26.70
CA THR A 164 -62.27 34.34 -27.93
C THR A 164 -62.05 35.84 -27.73
N VAL A 165 -60.90 36.35 -28.12
CA VAL A 165 -60.52 37.74 -28.00
C VAL A 165 -60.23 38.29 -29.40
N ALA A 166 -60.91 39.32 -29.77
CA ALA A 166 -60.69 40.05 -31.03
C ALA A 166 -59.52 41.02 -30.86
N VAL A 167 -58.54 40.92 -31.74
CA VAL A 167 -57.40 41.83 -31.85
C VAL A 167 -57.51 42.64 -33.15
N THR A 168 -57.68 43.93 -33.00
CA THR A 168 -57.81 44.88 -34.10
C THR A 168 -56.74 45.97 -34.04
N GLY A 169 -56.62 46.79 -35.07
CA GLY A 169 -55.64 47.88 -35.04
C GLY A 169 -54.23 47.46 -35.45
N PHE A 170 -54.13 46.47 -36.33
CA PHE A 170 -52.84 46.09 -36.92
C PHE A 170 -52.24 47.26 -37.70
N THR A 171 -50.94 47.39 -37.68
CA THR A 171 -50.15 48.40 -38.39
C THR A 171 -49.17 47.70 -39.34
N LEU A 172 -48.98 48.27 -40.52
CA LEU A 172 -48.00 47.82 -41.50
C LEU A 172 -46.59 48.08 -40.94
N VAL A 173 -45.79 47.06 -40.77
CA VAL A 173 -44.43 47.17 -40.22
C VAL A 173 -43.34 46.87 -41.25
N SER A 174 -43.68 46.20 -42.35
CA SER A 174 -42.77 45.96 -43.47
C SER A 174 -43.54 45.75 -44.78
N GLY A 175 -42.89 46.06 -45.88
CA GLY A 175 -43.49 45.94 -47.21
C GLY A 175 -44.38 47.15 -47.65
N THR A 176 -45.37 46.90 -48.47
CA THR A 176 -46.34 47.90 -48.97
C THR A 176 -47.76 47.53 -48.51
N PRO A 177 -48.71 48.44 -48.58
CA PRO A 177 -50.09 48.07 -48.28
C PRO A 177 -50.67 46.96 -49.16
N GLN A 178 -50.09 46.69 -50.34
CA GLN A 178 -50.51 45.65 -51.27
C GLN A 178 -49.77 44.30 -50.98
N ASP A 179 -48.58 44.38 -50.46
CA ASP A 179 -47.79 43.21 -50.12
C ASP A 179 -46.90 43.53 -48.89
N GLY A 180 -47.35 43.18 -47.68
CA GLY A 180 -46.71 43.60 -46.46
C GLY A 180 -46.98 42.72 -45.25
N VAL A 181 -46.21 42.99 -44.22
CA VAL A 181 -46.36 42.37 -42.92
C VAL A 181 -46.99 43.34 -41.95
N TRP A 182 -48.08 42.90 -41.38
CA TRP A 182 -48.86 43.66 -40.42
C TRP A 182 -48.66 43.16 -39.05
N ARG A 183 -48.52 44.05 -38.06
CA ARG A 183 -48.29 43.71 -36.65
C ARG A 183 -49.47 44.24 -35.83
N SER A 184 -50.00 43.39 -34.95
CA SER A 184 -51.01 43.71 -33.96
C SER A 184 -50.53 44.77 -32.95
N PRO A 185 -51.41 45.50 -32.28
CA PRO A 185 -51.07 46.06 -30.96
C PRO A 185 -50.72 44.95 -30.02
N ARG A 186 -50.09 45.26 -28.84
CA ARG A 186 -49.87 44.29 -27.83
C ARG A 186 -51.18 43.60 -27.40
N MET A 187 -51.17 42.29 -27.33
CA MET A 187 -52.35 41.47 -26.98
C MET A 187 -52.66 41.51 -25.48
N SER A 188 -52.74 42.74 -24.91
CA SER A 188 -52.90 42.96 -23.45
C SER A 188 -54.29 42.59 -22.91
N GLN A 189 -55.24 42.30 -23.78
CA GLN A 189 -56.58 41.85 -23.38
C GLN A 189 -56.79 40.36 -23.33
N LEU A 190 -55.73 39.56 -23.58
CA LEU A 190 -55.78 38.10 -23.40
C LEU A 190 -56.05 37.78 -21.96
N PRO A 191 -57.03 36.86 -21.65
CA PRO A 191 -57.45 36.57 -20.27
C PRO A 191 -56.49 35.66 -19.52
N SER A 192 -55.71 34.90 -20.25
CA SER A 192 -54.81 33.91 -19.65
C SER A 192 -53.57 33.64 -20.51
N TYR A 193 -52.56 33.02 -19.92
CA TYR A 193 -51.45 32.43 -20.66
C TYR A 193 -51.83 31.07 -21.24
N GLY A 194 -51.28 30.71 -22.39
CA GLY A 194 -51.50 29.43 -23.06
C GLY A 194 -51.46 29.50 -24.56
N SER A 195 -51.96 28.44 -25.21
CA SER A 195 -52.03 28.32 -26.66
C SER A 195 -53.37 28.85 -27.17
N TYR A 196 -53.33 29.62 -28.19
CA TYR A 196 -54.48 30.21 -28.84
C TYR A 196 -54.54 29.81 -30.31
N ASP A 197 -55.72 29.42 -30.79
CA ASP A 197 -56.03 29.27 -32.19
C ASP A 197 -56.28 30.62 -32.78
N VAL A 198 -55.67 30.89 -33.91
CA VAL A 198 -55.75 32.24 -34.57
C VAL A 198 -56.54 32.13 -35.84
N THR A 199 -57.62 32.88 -35.88
CA THR A 199 -58.37 33.19 -37.11
C THR A 199 -58.00 34.59 -37.52
N VAL A 200 -57.55 34.81 -38.79
CA VAL A 200 -57.18 36.13 -39.30
C VAL A 200 -58.18 36.60 -40.35
N SER A 201 -58.42 37.87 -40.38
CA SER A 201 -59.28 38.53 -41.41
C SER A 201 -58.55 39.74 -41.95
N ALA A 202 -58.67 39.97 -43.26
CA ALA A 202 -58.15 41.17 -43.94
C ALA A 202 -59.17 41.77 -44.94
N LYS A 203 -59.18 43.06 -45.01
CA LYS A 203 -60.01 43.83 -45.95
C LYS A 203 -59.13 44.78 -46.71
N ASP A 204 -59.38 44.92 -48.01
CA ASP A 204 -58.67 45.85 -48.87
C ASP A 204 -59.55 47.10 -49.28
N ASN A 205 -58.97 47.97 -50.07
CA ASN A 205 -59.60 49.23 -50.46
C ASN A 205 -60.77 49.05 -51.47
N ASP A 206 -60.78 47.92 -52.18
CA ASP A 206 -61.88 47.59 -53.12
C ASP A 206 -63.08 46.94 -52.40
N GLY A 207 -62.93 46.70 -51.11
CA GLY A 207 -63.95 46.14 -50.22
C GLY A 207 -63.95 44.63 -50.15
N ASP A 208 -62.99 43.98 -50.78
CA ASP A 208 -62.84 42.58 -50.73
C ASP A 208 -62.34 42.14 -49.32
N ASN A 209 -62.88 41.05 -48.80
CA ASN A 209 -62.62 40.58 -47.46
C ASN A 209 -62.35 39.08 -47.50
N THR A 210 -61.23 38.68 -46.83
CA THR A 210 -60.86 37.31 -46.71
C THR A 210 -60.67 36.97 -45.23
N SER A 211 -61.08 35.79 -44.85
CA SER A 211 -60.82 35.22 -43.50
C SER A 211 -60.24 33.81 -43.60
N SER A 212 -59.27 33.57 -42.84
CA SER A 212 -58.62 32.22 -42.69
C SER A 212 -58.79 31.76 -41.28
N ALA A 213 -59.65 30.77 -41.06
CA ALA A 213 -59.84 30.08 -39.80
C ALA A 213 -58.65 29.11 -39.56
N HIS A 214 -58.24 29.01 -38.33
CA HIS A 214 -57.11 28.13 -37.91
C HIS A 214 -55.84 28.48 -38.73
N ALA A 215 -55.57 29.77 -38.96
CA ALA A 215 -54.40 30.20 -39.70
C ALA A 215 -53.07 29.76 -39.04
N THR A 216 -53.03 29.74 -37.72
CA THR A 216 -51.90 29.27 -36.91
C THR A 216 -52.31 29.05 -35.45
N THR A 217 -51.45 28.44 -34.69
CA THR A 217 -51.55 28.42 -33.23
C THR A 217 -50.38 29.25 -32.67
N VAL A 218 -50.66 30.12 -31.69
CA VAL A 218 -49.62 30.88 -30.97
C VAL A 218 -49.62 30.58 -29.50
N ASP A 219 -48.42 30.45 -28.97
CA ASP A 219 -48.19 30.25 -27.53
C ASP A 219 -47.82 31.59 -26.89
N VAL A 220 -48.64 32.02 -25.94
CA VAL A 220 -48.47 33.28 -25.22
C VAL A 220 -48.12 32.90 -23.76
N GLU A 221 -46.85 32.86 -23.46
CA GLU A 221 -46.35 32.43 -22.15
C GLU A 221 -45.22 33.34 -21.67
N PRO A 222 -45.09 33.57 -20.34
CA PRO A 222 -43.96 34.32 -19.79
C PRO A 222 -42.65 33.61 -20.13
N LYS A 223 -41.68 34.40 -20.61
CA LYS A 223 -40.36 33.86 -21.01
C LYS A 223 -39.27 34.30 -20.05
N PRO A 224 -38.38 33.40 -19.63
CA PRO A 224 -37.23 33.77 -18.82
C PRO A 224 -36.24 34.62 -19.61
N VAL A 225 -35.80 35.72 -18.98
CA VAL A 225 -34.78 36.64 -19.50
C VAL A 225 -33.58 36.60 -18.55
N PHE A 226 -32.40 36.52 -19.13
CA PHE A 226 -31.16 36.38 -18.37
C PHE A 226 -30.29 37.63 -18.55
N ALA A 227 -29.75 38.13 -17.43
CA ALA A 227 -28.83 39.26 -17.41
C ALA A 227 -27.62 38.99 -16.55
N ASP A 228 -26.50 39.66 -16.81
CA ASP A 228 -25.28 39.67 -16.01
C ASP A 228 -24.70 38.26 -15.70
N ARG A 229 -24.89 37.30 -16.62
CA ARG A 229 -24.46 35.92 -16.44
C ARG A 229 -22.93 35.82 -16.45
N SER A 230 -22.39 35.13 -15.45
CA SER A 230 -20.95 34.88 -15.33
C SER A 230 -20.70 33.51 -14.73
N ILE A 231 -19.72 32.80 -15.30
CA ILE A 231 -19.11 31.58 -14.74
C ILE A 231 -17.62 31.84 -14.60
N SER A 232 -17.14 31.86 -13.35
CA SER A 232 -15.76 32.20 -13.00
C SER A 232 -15.20 31.14 -12.02
N PRO A 233 -13.90 30.78 -12.08
CA PRO A 233 -12.87 31.29 -13.00
C PRO A 233 -13.02 30.78 -14.43
N ALA A 234 -12.13 31.21 -15.32
CA ALA A 234 -12.09 30.73 -16.70
C ALA A 234 -11.57 29.30 -16.83
N ALA A 235 -10.77 28.86 -15.87
CA ALA A 235 -10.20 27.51 -15.72
C ALA A 235 -10.10 27.15 -14.24
N LEU A 236 -10.10 25.87 -13.95
CA LEU A 236 -9.83 25.34 -12.61
C LEU A 236 -8.36 24.96 -12.50
N ASP A 237 -7.75 25.25 -11.36
CA ASP A 237 -6.39 24.87 -11.03
C ASP A 237 -6.25 24.62 -9.51
N VAL A 238 -5.05 24.33 -9.03
CA VAL A 238 -4.75 24.05 -7.62
C VAL A 238 -5.08 25.21 -6.67
N GLU A 239 -5.09 26.47 -7.16
CA GLU A 239 -5.44 27.67 -6.38
C GLU A 239 -6.90 28.07 -6.56
N HIS A 240 -7.53 27.68 -7.67
CA HIS A 240 -8.90 28.01 -8.05
C HIS A 240 -9.72 26.72 -8.21
N THR A 241 -10.11 26.13 -7.09
CA THR A 241 -10.82 24.85 -7.04
C THR A 241 -12.35 24.99 -7.01
N HIS A 242 -12.85 26.21 -6.92
CA HIS A 242 -14.28 26.55 -6.86
C HIS A 242 -14.74 27.27 -8.10
N VAL A 243 -16.01 27.10 -8.44
CA VAL A 243 -16.69 27.80 -9.54
C VAL A 243 -17.80 28.66 -8.96
N THR A 244 -17.78 29.94 -9.26
CA THR A 244 -18.87 30.88 -8.94
C THR A 244 -19.71 31.13 -10.17
N LEU A 245 -21.00 30.83 -10.07
CA LEU A 245 -22.02 31.19 -11.08
C LEU A 245 -22.84 32.35 -10.55
N SER A 246 -22.94 33.41 -11.31
CA SER A 246 -23.74 34.57 -10.92
C SER A 246 -24.54 35.11 -12.10
N GLY A 247 -25.61 35.84 -11.78
CA GLY A 247 -26.49 36.47 -12.78
C GLY A 247 -27.83 36.88 -12.21
N ARG A 248 -28.74 37.22 -13.10
CA ARG A 248 -30.11 37.57 -12.75
C ARG A 248 -31.08 36.89 -13.71
N ILE A 249 -32.18 36.39 -13.18
CA ILE A 249 -33.28 35.78 -13.92
C ILE A 249 -34.54 36.64 -13.69
N SER A 250 -35.18 37.05 -14.77
CA SER A 250 -36.47 37.74 -14.77
C SER A 250 -37.43 36.98 -15.66
N LEU A 251 -38.71 37.19 -15.50
CA LEU A 251 -39.77 36.76 -16.42
C LEU A 251 -40.28 37.96 -17.21
N PHE A 252 -40.20 37.86 -18.51
CA PHE A 252 -40.89 38.78 -19.42
C PHE A 252 -42.30 38.28 -19.64
N ASP A 253 -43.28 39.14 -19.36
CA ASP A 253 -44.68 38.88 -19.56
C ASP A 253 -45.10 39.41 -20.96
N PRO A 254 -45.46 38.55 -21.93
CA PRO A 254 -45.85 38.99 -23.27
C PRO A 254 -47.20 39.73 -23.31
N ILE A 255 -48.06 39.48 -22.29
CA ILE A 255 -49.38 40.15 -22.21
C ILE A 255 -49.21 41.62 -21.77
N THR A 256 -48.51 41.88 -20.71
CA THR A 256 -48.30 43.21 -20.15
C THR A 256 -47.10 43.94 -20.76
N GLY A 257 -46.13 43.25 -21.24
CA GLY A 257 -44.86 43.79 -21.71
C GLY A 257 -43.85 44.05 -20.56
N ASP A 258 -44.21 43.72 -19.32
CA ASP A 258 -43.39 43.99 -18.17
C ASP A 258 -42.35 42.86 -17.94
N THR A 259 -41.30 43.21 -17.24
CA THR A 259 -40.30 42.25 -16.80
C THR A 259 -40.25 42.27 -15.29
N SER A 260 -40.51 41.12 -14.66
CA SER A 260 -40.48 40.96 -13.21
C SER A 260 -39.36 40.01 -12.76
N PRO A 261 -38.73 40.25 -11.60
CA PRO A 261 -37.72 39.34 -11.05
C PRO A 261 -38.29 37.95 -10.80
N LEU A 262 -37.57 36.89 -11.17
CA LEU A 262 -37.91 35.51 -10.82
C LEU A 262 -37.36 35.19 -9.41
N ALA A 263 -38.09 35.62 -8.38
CA ALA A 263 -37.71 35.46 -6.98
C ALA A 263 -38.04 34.06 -6.44
N GLY A 264 -37.20 33.55 -5.53
CA GLY A 264 -37.44 32.29 -4.82
C GLY A 264 -37.41 31.02 -5.70
N LYS A 265 -36.86 31.12 -6.91
CA LYS A 265 -36.80 30.01 -7.85
C LYS A 265 -35.65 29.08 -7.53
N GLN A 266 -35.97 27.79 -7.36
CA GLN A 266 -34.95 26.77 -7.19
C GLN A 266 -34.18 26.55 -8.50
N LEU A 267 -32.85 26.63 -8.39
CA LEU A 267 -31.89 26.41 -9.46
C LEU A 267 -31.16 25.09 -9.20
N SER A 268 -30.83 24.38 -10.26
CA SER A 268 -30.00 23.20 -10.26
C SER A 268 -28.68 23.49 -10.95
N VAL A 269 -27.57 23.24 -10.26
CA VAL A 269 -26.22 23.32 -10.80
C VAL A 269 -25.64 21.92 -10.89
N VAL A 270 -25.06 21.57 -12.02
CA VAL A 270 -24.30 20.34 -12.22
C VAL A 270 -22.87 20.72 -12.58
N ALA A 271 -21.92 20.28 -11.74
CA ALA A 271 -20.48 20.46 -11.94
C ALA A 271 -19.74 19.19 -11.44
N GLY A 272 -19.90 18.08 -12.18
CA GLY A 272 -19.43 16.76 -11.76
C GLY A 272 -20.29 16.10 -10.66
N ASN A 273 -21.01 16.88 -9.87
CA ASN A 273 -22.06 16.50 -8.91
C ASN A 273 -23.17 17.57 -8.96
N GLY A 274 -24.30 17.28 -8.31
CA GLY A 274 -25.46 18.18 -8.28
C GLY A 274 -25.45 19.07 -7.04
N PHE A 275 -25.80 20.35 -7.26
CA PHE A 275 -26.01 21.35 -6.21
C PHE A 275 -27.36 22.05 -6.48
N SER A 276 -27.94 22.68 -5.47
CA SER A 276 -29.13 23.47 -5.58
C SER A 276 -28.95 24.83 -4.90
N ALA A 277 -29.57 25.85 -5.48
CA ALA A 277 -29.60 27.19 -4.92
C ALA A 277 -30.98 27.82 -5.19
N VAL A 278 -31.25 29.02 -4.66
CA VAL A 278 -32.51 29.72 -4.82
C VAL A 278 -32.21 31.17 -5.23
N THR A 279 -32.96 31.70 -6.18
CA THR A 279 -32.84 33.12 -6.58
C THR A 279 -33.31 34.05 -5.46
N ALA A 280 -32.63 35.17 -5.29
CA ALA A 280 -32.99 36.22 -4.34
C ALA A 280 -34.28 36.97 -4.78
N ALA A 281 -34.78 37.87 -3.93
CA ALA A 281 -36.01 38.62 -4.19
C ALA A 281 -35.95 39.49 -5.45
N ASP A 282 -34.77 39.91 -5.88
CA ASP A 282 -34.53 40.67 -7.08
C ASP A 282 -34.19 39.79 -8.32
N GLY A 283 -34.36 38.45 -8.18
CA GLY A 283 -34.03 37.49 -9.22
C GLY A 283 -32.55 37.19 -9.38
N SER A 284 -31.67 37.78 -8.57
CA SER A 284 -30.24 37.52 -8.63
C SER A 284 -29.87 36.15 -8.03
N TYR A 285 -28.76 35.61 -8.50
CA TYR A 285 -28.13 34.41 -7.93
C TYR A 285 -26.61 34.57 -7.89
N ALA A 286 -25.99 34.02 -6.84
CA ALA A 286 -24.56 33.86 -6.71
C ALA A 286 -24.32 32.50 -6.05
N ILE A 287 -23.77 31.56 -6.80
CA ILE A 287 -23.64 30.15 -6.39
C ILE A 287 -22.18 29.77 -6.45
N ASP A 288 -21.60 29.39 -5.31
CA ASP A 288 -20.24 28.88 -5.22
C ASP A 288 -20.27 27.36 -5.04
N VAL A 289 -19.59 26.63 -5.92
CA VAL A 289 -19.55 25.18 -5.94
C VAL A 289 -18.14 24.67 -6.10
N ALA A 290 -17.82 23.58 -5.40
CA ALA A 290 -16.60 22.80 -5.60
C ALA A 290 -16.91 21.66 -6.58
N PRO A 291 -16.48 21.72 -7.83
CA PRO A 291 -16.73 20.67 -8.81
C PRO A 291 -16.09 19.35 -8.39
N LYS A 292 -16.83 18.26 -8.56
CA LYS A 292 -16.26 16.93 -8.41
C LYS A 292 -15.61 16.51 -9.72
N LEU A 293 -14.28 16.41 -9.71
CA LEU A 293 -13.51 15.87 -10.82
C LEU A 293 -13.42 14.34 -10.68
N ASN A 294 -13.66 13.63 -11.76
CA ASN A 294 -13.60 12.16 -11.78
C ASN A 294 -12.20 11.72 -12.21
N GLY A 295 -11.35 11.43 -11.21
CA GLY A 295 -10.04 10.78 -11.38
C GLY A 295 -8.89 11.71 -11.75
N LEU A 296 -7.70 11.10 -11.75
CA LEU A 296 -6.49 11.67 -12.32
C LEU A 296 -6.70 11.90 -13.82
N ASN A 297 -6.34 13.06 -14.33
CA ASN A 297 -6.41 13.45 -15.74
C ASN A 297 -7.78 13.96 -16.24
N ALA A 298 -8.66 14.43 -15.38
CA ALA A 298 -9.77 15.26 -15.84
C ALA A 298 -9.19 16.52 -16.49
N THR A 299 -9.36 16.66 -17.80
CA THR A 299 -8.89 17.85 -18.55
C THR A 299 -9.91 18.97 -18.55
N SER A 300 -11.15 18.67 -18.20
CA SER A 300 -12.24 19.65 -18.14
C SER A 300 -13.42 19.14 -17.30
N VAL A 301 -14.24 20.06 -16.86
CA VAL A 301 -15.52 19.79 -16.20
C VAL A 301 -16.63 20.60 -16.83
N PRO A 302 -17.74 19.99 -17.28
CA PRO A 302 -18.91 20.73 -17.74
C PRO A 302 -19.67 21.28 -16.52
N VAL A 303 -20.07 22.55 -16.63
CA VAL A 303 -20.88 23.27 -15.65
C VAL A 303 -22.17 23.66 -16.30
N PHE A 304 -23.30 23.27 -15.73
CA PHE A 304 -24.66 23.60 -16.21
C PHE A 304 -25.45 24.24 -15.09
N LEU A 305 -26.13 25.34 -15.40
CA LEU A 305 -27.11 25.97 -14.54
C LEU A 305 -28.49 25.91 -15.21
N SER A 306 -29.48 25.39 -14.52
CA SER A 306 -30.82 25.15 -15.05
C SER A 306 -31.89 25.25 -13.96
N PHE A 307 -33.16 25.37 -14.41
CA PHE A 307 -34.33 25.21 -13.56
C PHE A 307 -35.52 24.68 -14.35
N TRP A 308 -36.59 24.34 -13.65
CA TRP A 308 -37.87 23.95 -14.26
C TRP A 308 -38.88 25.05 -14.04
N ILE A 309 -39.59 25.46 -15.07
CA ILE A 309 -40.72 26.37 -14.98
C ILE A 309 -42.02 25.60 -15.18
N ALA A 310 -43.00 25.84 -14.29
CA ALA A 310 -44.32 25.24 -14.43
C ALA A 310 -45.09 25.96 -15.53
N ASN A 311 -45.64 25.21 -16.44
CA ASN A 311 -46.49 25.72 -17.50
C ASN A 311 -47.96 25.78 -17.04
N PRO A 312 -48.79 26.61 -17.66
CA PRO A 312 -50.23 26.69 -17.36
C PRO A 312 -50.98 25.37 -17.54
N ASP A 313 -50.41 24.45 -18.33
CA ASP A 313 -51.00 23.12 -18.56
C ASP A 313 -50.69 22.09 -17.50
N GLY A 314 -49.96 22.47 -16.45
CA GLY A 314 -49.50 21.57 -15.41
C GLY A 314 -48.25 20.77 -15.77
N THR A 315 -47.72 20.94 -16.96
CA THR A 315 -46.40 20.42 -17.36
C THR A 315 -45.29 21.31 -16.83
N SER A 316 -44.04 20.92 -17.00
CA SER A 316 -42.90 21.74 -16.65
C SER A 316 -41.88 21.74 -17.78
N THR A 317 -41.37 22.91 -18.09
CA THR A 317 -40.34 23.12 -19.11
C THR A 317 -38.97 23.25 -18.45
N TYR A 318 -38.00 22.49 -18.95
CA TYR A 318 -36.61 22.62 -18.55
C TYR A 318 -35.99 23.86 -19.22
N VAL A 319 -35.39 24.70 -18.40
CA VAL A 319 -34.72 25.92 -18.86
C VAL A 319 -33.23 25.84 -18.51
N LEU A 320 -32.40 25.86 -19.53
CA LEU A 320 -30.97 26.02 -19.39
C LEU A 320 -30.63 27.51 -19.27
N VAL A 321 -30.08 27.91 -18.12
CA VAL A 321 -29.68 29.31 -17.86
C VAL A 321 -28.33 29.60 -18.48
N ASP A 322 -27.36 28.71 -18.18
CA ASP A 322 -26.01 28.86 -18.68
C ASP A 322 -25.30 27.50 -18.73
N SER A 323 -24.31 27.38 -19.58
CA SER A 323 -23.45 26.23 -19.68
C SER A 323 -22.04 26.61 -20.12
N LYS A 324 -21.05 26.00 -19.48
CA LYS A 324 -19.63 26.19 -19.82
C LYS A 324 -18.83 24.97 -19.48
N THR A 325 -17.97 24.55 -20.38
CA THR A 325 -16.95 23.56 -20.06
C THR A 325 -15.69 24.29 -19.59
N LEU A 326 -15.31 24.06 -18.33
CA LEU A 326 -14.13 24.68 -17.74
C LEU A 326 -12.94 23.74 -17.91
N PRO A 327 -11.82 24.18 -18.49
CA PRO A 327 -10.59 23.42 -18.53
C PRO A 327 -10.03 23.24 -17.10
N VAL A 328 -9.39 22.11 -16.87
CA VAL A 328 -8.64 21.81 -15.65
C VAL A 328 -7.15 21.92 -15.98
N VAL A 329 -6.45 22.81 -15.29
CA VAL A 329 -5.02 23.02 -15.43
C VAL A 329 -4.31 22.26 -14.32
N VAL A 330 -3.50 21.28 -14.71
CA VAL A 330 -2.76 20.43 -13.77
C VAL A 330 -1.37 21.04 -13.54
N SER A 331 -1.04 21.30 -12.28
CA SER A 331 0.26 21.82 -11.87
C SER A 331 1.28 20.70 -11.64
N PRO A 332 2.54 20.87 -12.07
CA PRO A 332 3.61 19.93 -11.70
C PRO A 332 3.73 19.80 -10.19
N SER A 333 3.85 18.58 -9.68
CA SER A 333 4.14 18.30 -8.28
C SER A 333 5.48 17.61 -8.10
N ARG A 334 6.02 17.66 -6.87
CA ARG A 334 7.20 16.92 -6.47
C ARG A 334 7.14 16.52 -5.02
N ILE A 335 7.77 15.38 -4.71
CA ILE A 335 8.04 14.94 -3.35
C ILE A 335 9.52 15.18 -3.05
N ARG A 336 9.79 15.90 -1.96
CA ARG A 336 11.14 16.11 -1.46
C ARG A 336 11.26 15.48 -0.08
N LEU A 337 11.99 14.37 0.01
CA LEU A 337 12.22 13.66 1.27
C LEU A 337 13.23 14.42 2.15
N ASP A 338 13.02 14.43 3.46
CA ASP A 338 13.99 14.94 4.43
C ASP A 338 15.29 14.11 4.41
N HIS A 339 15.14 12.78 4.24
CA HIS A 339 16.22 11.82 4.07
C HIS A 339 15.83 10.80 3.01
N SER A 340 16.70 10.55 2.04
CA SER A 340 16.49 9.54 0.99
C SER A 340 16.76 8.10 1.49
N SER A 341 17.32 7.94 2.69
CA SER A 341 17.58 6.65 3.31
C SER A 341 17.51 6.70 4.82
N VAL A 342 17.19 5.55 5.42
CA VAL A 342 17.25 5.34 6.87
C VAL A 342 17.92 4.01 7.17
N ARG A 343 18.64 3.97 8.30
CA ARG A 343 19.22 2.74 8.81
C ARG A 343 18.52 2.33 10.10
N ILE A 344 17.88 1.16 10.09
CA ILE A 344 17.08 0.66 11.20
C ILE A 344 17.58 -0.70 11.70
N LYS A 345 17.31 -1.02 12.97
CA LYS A 345 17.51 -2.36 13.51
C LYS A 345 16.35 -3.26 13.10
N PHE A 346 16.63 -4.51 12.78
CA PHE A 346 15.59 -5.53 12.61
C PHE A 346 14.62 -5.51 13.80
N GLY A 347 13.34 -5.45 13.51
CA GLY A 347 12.27 -5.28 14.50
C GLY A 347 11.74 -3.86 14.63
N ALA A 348 12.40 -2.86 14.02
CA ALA A 348 11.90 -1.50 13.92
C ALA A 348 11.10 -1.28 12.62
N LYS A 349 10.14 -0.37 12.66
CA LYS A 349 9.39 0.05 11.48
C LYS A 349 10.19 1.11 10.72
N ALA A 350 10.05 1.12 9.39
CA ALA A 350 10.61 2.16 8.55
C ALA A 350 9.66 3.37 8.51
N SER A 351 10.21 4.57 8.67
CA SER A 351 9.47 5.82 8.53
C SER A 351 10.19 6.76 7.58
N SER A 352 9.42 7.39 6.70
CA SER A 352 9.87 8.43 5.78
C SER A 352 9.11 9.71 6.04
N SER A 353 9.77 10.85 5.97
CA SER A 353 9.17 12.17 6.07
C SER A 353 9.67 13.08 4.98
N GLY A 354 8.90 14.12 4.70
CA GLY A 354 9.24 15.06 3.65
C GLY A 354 8.18 16.12 3.44
N VAL A 355 8.23 16.73 2.26
CA VAL A 355 7.31 17.77 1.84
C VAL A 355 6.82 17.46 0.42
N VAL A 356 5.52 17.65 0.19
CA VAL A 356 4.92 17.70 -1.15
C VAL A 356 4.80 19.15 -1.56
N GLU A 357 5.24 19.47 -2.77
CA GLU A 357 5.19 20.82 -3.31
C GLU A 357 4.60 20.78 -4.73
N TYR A 358 3.94 21.86 -5.13
CA TYR A 358 3.47 22.09 -6.51
C TYR A 358 4.07 23.37 -7.08
N LEU A 359 4.21 23.40 -8.38
CA LEU A 359 4.74 24.55 -9.10
C LEU A 359 3.58 25.45 -9.55
N TYR A 360 3.57 26.71 -9.08
CA TYR A 360 2.59 27.73 -9.46
C TYR A 360 3.30 29.04 -9.70
N ASP A 361 3.04 29.67 -10.86
CA ASP A 361 3.71 30.90 -11.29
C ASP A 361 5.24 30.87 -11.13
N GLY A 362 5.86 29.75 -11.54
CA GLY A 362 7.32 29.58 -11.46
C GLY A 362 7.87 29.37 -10.05
N THR A 363 7.02 29.27 -9.02
CA THR A 363 7.41 29.11 -7.62
C THR A 363 6.87 27.81 -7.05
N TRP A 364 7.74 27.04 -6.35
CA TRP A 364 7.33 25.86 -5.62
C TRP A 364 6.64 26.25 -4.30
N ARG A 365 5.41 25.78 -4.13
CA ARG A 365 4.58 26.03 -2.94
C ARG A 365 4.22 24.70 -2.26
N PRO A 366 4.03 24.69 -0.92
CA PRO A 366 3.60 23.48 -0.21
C PRO A 366 2.20 23.05 -0.64
N ALA A 367 2.06 21.76 -0.92
CA ALA A 367 0.78 21.15 -1.31
C ALA A 367 0.06 20.59 -0.07
N LYS A 368 -1.05 21.18 0.33
CA LYS A 368 -1.88 20.78 1.45
C LYS A 368 -2.90 19.71 1.02
N GLY A 369 -3.13 18.71 1.89
CA GLY A 369 -4.23 17.76 1.72
C GLY A 369 -3.97 16.68 0.69
N VAL A 370 -2.76 16.57 0.16
CA VAL A 370 -2.39 15.56 -0.84
C VAL A 370 -2.23 14.22 -0.16
N ALA A 371 -2.93 13.21 -0.65
CA ALA A 371 -2.79 11.83 -0.20
C ALA A 371 -1.49 11.22 -0.72
N LEU A 372 -0.80 10.48 0.14
CA LEU A 372 0.48 9.84 -0.14
C LEU A 372 0.43 8.37 0.25
N ASP A 373 1.12 7.57 -0.53
CA ASP A 373 1.29 6.14 -0.32
C ASP A 373 2.78 5.76 -0.24
N MET A 374 3.11 4.74 0.56
CA MET A 374 4.38 4.05 0.56
C MET A 374 4.13 2.56 0.75
N ALA A 375 4.66 1.73 -0.16
CA ALA A 375 4.53 0.27 -0.07
C ALA A 375 3.09 -0.24 0.05
N TYR A 376 2.10 0.42 -0.55
CA TYR A 376 0.65 0.11 -0.52
C TYR A 376 -0.04 0.26 0.84
N TYR A 377 0.69 0.14 1.94
CA TYR A 377 0.10 0.03 3.28
C TYR A 377 0.31 1.27 4.15
N ALA A 378 1.38 2.00 3.93
CA ALA A 378 1.61 3.25 4.63
C ALA A 378 0.93 4.39 3.87
N LYS A 379 -0.03 5.03 4.51
CA LYS A 379 -0.80 6.15 3.95
C LYS A 379 -0.65 7.38 4.84
N ALA A 380 -0.61 8.54 4.22
CA ALA A 380 -0.61 9.82 4.91
C ALA A 380 -1.30 10.89 4.05
N THR A 381 -1.59 12.01 4.66
CA THR A 381 -2.07 13.22 3.97
C THR A 381 -1.16 14.36 4.37
N SER A 382 -0.74 15.17 3.41
CA SER A 382 0.14 16.31 3.68
C SER A 382 -0.58 17.40 4.50
N GLY A 383 0.14 18.01 5.42
CA GLY A 383 -0.32 19.11 6.26
C GLY A 383 -0.46 20.43 5.49
N ALA A 384 -0.84 21.49 6.20
CA ALA A 384 -0.96 22.84 5.63
C ALA A 384 0.38 23.40 5.10
N ASP A 385 1.49 22.90 5.60
CA ASP A 385 2.85 23.22 5.19
C ASP A 385 3.42 22.21 4.17
N GLY A 386 2.57 21.34 3.60
CA GLY A 386 2.93 20.27 2.68
C GLY A 386 3.66 19.10 3.31
N ARG A 387 3.94 19.12 4.63
CA ARG A 387 4.70 18.09 5.31
C ARG A 387 3.89 16.82 5.53
N PHE A 388 4.59 15.69 5.46
CA PHE A 388 4.03 14.37 5.72
C PHE A 388 5.01 13.50 6.50
N THR A 389 4.47 12.44 7.12
CA THR A 389 5.23 11.32 7.67
C THR A 389 4.49 10.03 7.34
N LEU A 390 5.19 9.10 6.72
CA LEU A 390 4.73 7.75 6.39
C LEU A 390 5.49 6.75 7.24
N THR A 391 4.80 5.80 7.85
CA THR A 391 5.42 4.71 8.61
C THR A 391 4.87 3.40 8.10
N ASP A 392 5.75 2.54 7.59
CA ASP A 392 5.37 1.21 7.15
C ASP A 392 4.81 0.41 8.34
N PRO A 393 3.58 -0.13 8.27
CA PRO A 393 3.04 -0.99 9.33
C PRO A 393 3.82 -2.29 9.50
N TYR A 394 4.54 -2.74 8.48
CA TYR A 394 5.33 -3.95 8.47
C TYR A 394 6.78 -3.68 8.87
N ILE A 395 7.44 -4.75 9.35
CA ILE A 395 8.85 -4.72 9.72
C ILE A 395 9.66 -5.25 8.54
N PRO A 396 10.55 -4.46 7.94
CA PRO A 396 11.42 -4.94 6.88
C PRO A 396 12.35 -6.05 7.36
N TYR A 397 12.45 -7.11 6.58
CA TYR A 397 13.34 -8.26 6.88
C TYR A 397 14.75 -8.07 6.33
N ASP A 398 14.91 -7.30 5.26
CA ASP A 398 16.18 -7.06 4.57
C ASP A 398 16.20 -5.63 4.02
N ASP A 399 17.34 -5.22 3.49
CA ASP A 399 17.49 -3.94 2.80
C ASP A 399 16.42 -3.83 1.70
N SER A 400 15.77 -2.71 1.65
CA SER A 400 14.62 -2.48 0.77
C SER A 400 14.64 -1.06 0.23
N THR A 401 14.05 -0.88 -0.94
CA THR A 401 13.78 0.45 -1.50
C THR A 401 12.27 0.58 -1.69
N PHE A 402 11.71 1.59 -1.07
CA PHE A 402 10.29 1.92 -1.19
C PHE A 402 10.11 3.13 -2.09
N THR A 403 9.03 3.13 -2.84
CA THR A 403 8.56 4.34 -3.52
C THR A 403 7.59 5.06 -2.58
N VAL A 404 7.87 6.32 -2.30
CA VAL A 404 6.93 7.27 -1.70
C VAL A 404 6.31 8.04 -2.85
N GLU A 405 5.00 8.01 -2.98
CA GLU A 405 4.31 8.59 -4.12
C GLU A 405 3.03 9.31 -3.70
N THR A 406 2.59 10.28 -4.50
CA THR A 406 1.24 10.82 -4.38
C THR A 406 0.25 9.73 -4.79
N SER A 407 -0.85 9.59 -4.05
CA SER A 407 -1.79 8.50 -4.28
C SER A 407 -2.34 8.50 -5.70
N LEU A 408 -2.30 7.34 -6.33
CA LEU A 408 -2.88 7.08 -7.66
C LEU A 408 -4.33 6.58 -7.59
N ASP A 409 -4.87 6.42 -6.39
CA ASP A 409 -6.27 6.05 -6.18
C ASP A 409 -7.16 7.17 -6.72
N SER A 410 -8.05 6.83 -7.65
CA SER A 410 -8.95 7.79 -8.31
C SER A 410 -9.85 8.59 -7.36
N TYR A 411 -10.03 8.12 -6.13
CA TYR A 411 -10.81 8.82 -5.10
C TYR A 411 -9.96 9.69 -4.16
N LEU A 412 -8.64 9.45 -4.12
CA LEU A 412 -7.71 10.11 -3.19
C LEU A 412 -6.71 11.00 -3.90
N ALA A 413 -6.48 10.77 -5.18
CA ALA A 413 -5.56 11.55 -5.97
C ALA A 413 -6.04 12.99 -6.12
N ASP A 414 -5.12 13.95 -6.01
CA ASP A 414 -5.43 15.36 -6.26
C ASP A 414 -5.58 15.58 -7.77
N PRO A 415 -6.74 16.04 -8.25
CA PRO A 415 -6.99 16.20 -9.68
C PRO A 415 -6.26 17.39 -10.31
N TYR A 416 -5.72 18.30 -9.51
CA TYR A 416 -5.04 19.51 -9.96
C TYR A 416 -3.51 19.36 -9.96
N LEU A 417 -2.98 18.19 -9.56
CA LEU A 417 -1.55 17.94 -9.45
C LEU A 417 -1.12 16.77 -10.34
N THR A 418 0.07 16.86 -10.94
CA THR A 418 0.69 15.70 -11.55
C THR A 418 1.06 14.69 -10.48
N ALA A 419 1.02 13.40 -10.82
CA ALA A 419 1.57 12.37 -9.93
C ALA A 419 3.08 12.57 -9.75
N SER A 420 3.57 12.40 -8.54
CA SER A 420 4.99 12.48 -8.22
C SER A 420 5.43 11.36 -7.30
N HIS A 421 6.72 11.03 -7.35
CA HIS A 421 7.30 9.97 -6.53
C HIS A 421 8.73 10.27 -6.13
N ALA A 422 9.19 9.62 -5.06
CA ALA A 422 10.56 9.66 -4.59
C ALA A 422 10.98 8.30 -4.04
N GLN A 423 12.26 7.94 -4.19
CA GLN A 423 12.80 6.69 -3.69
C GLN A 423 13.31 6.85 -2.25
N PHE A 424 12.91 5.93 -1.38
CA PHE A 424 13.31 5.86 0.02
C PHE A 424 13.96 4.51 0.32
N LYS A 425 15.24 4.54 0.65
CA LYS A 425 16.02 3.34 0.93
C LYS A 425 16.03 3.01 2.42
N VAL A 426 15.82 1.76 2.76
CA VAL A 426 15.90 1.23 4.13
C VAL A 426 17.02 0.20 4.21
N ASP A 427 18.05 0.49 5.01
CA ASP A 427 19.12 -0.45 5.36
C ASP A 427 18.81 -1.12 6.70
N VAL A 428 18.72 -2.44 6.73
CA VAL A 428 18.33 -3.21 7.92
C VAL A 428 19.54 -3.81 8.61
N ILE A 429 19.80 -3.38 9.85
CA ILE A 429 20.79 -4.03 10.72
C ILE A 429 20.16 -5.33 11.26
N ASN A 430 20.45 -6.45 10.61
CA ASN A 430 19.81 -7.73 10.86
C ASN A 430 20.18 -8.31 12.24
N ARG A 431 19.26 -9.04 12.88
CA ARG A 431 19.51 -9.74 14.12
C ARG A 431 20.35 -11.00 13.83
N THR A 432 21.36 -11.21 14.66
CA THR A 432 22.19 -12.43 14.63
C THR A 432 21.51 -13.57 15.38
N ASN A 433 21.32 -14.70 14.72
CA ASN A 433 20.83 -15.95 15.30
C ASN A 433 21.99 -16.93 15.38
N ILE A 434 22.30 -17.43 16.56
CA ILE A 434 23.39 -18.39 16.80
C ILE A 434 22.77 -19.63 17.40
N CYS A 435 22.83 -20.75 16.69
CA CYS A 435 22.44 -22.05 17.19
C CYS A 435 23.65 -22.71 17.88
N PHE A 436 23.56 -22.92 19.17
CA PHE A 436 24.39 -23.86 19.91
C PHE A 436 23.68 -25.22 19.81
N CYS A 437 23.79 -25.85 18.62
CA CYS A 437 22.87 -26.92 18.22
C CYS A 437 23.16 -28.22 18.92
N SER A 438 24.44 -28.58 19.10
CA SER A 438 24.86 -29.69 19.93
C SER A 438 26.12 -29.36 20.69
N SER A 439 26.25 -29.99 21.85
CA SER A 439 27.47 -29.91 22.65
C SER A 439 27.61 -31.13 23.51
N TRP A 440 28.85 -31.60 23.65
CA TRP A 440 29.19 -32.69 24.56
C TRP A 440 30.57 -32.46 25.17
N ILE A 441 30.85 -33.16 26.21
CA ILE A 441 32.17 -33.17 26.85
C ILE A 441 32.72 -34.56 26.68
N ASP A 442 33.93 -34.67 26.15
CA ASP A 442 34.60 -35.92 25.94
C ASP A 442 35.24 -36.51 27.20
N GLU A 443 35.89 -37.63 27.05
CA GLU A 443 36.56 -38.34 28.14
C GLU A 443 37.81 -37.63 28.73
N TYR A 444 38.26 -36.56 28.05
CA TYR A 444 39.35 -35.67 28.48
C TYR A 444 38.84 -34.34 29.04
N SER A 445 37.54 -34.24 29.25
CA SER A 445 36.86 -33.01 29.68
C SER A 445 36.97 -31.83 28.71
N ASP A 446 37.21 -32.11 27.46
CA ASP A 446 37.17 -31.09 26.42
C ASP A 446 35.75 -30.89 25.93
N LEU A 447 35.39 -29.61 25.79
CA LEU A 447 34.08 -29.20 25.29
C LEU A 447 34.08 -29.14 23.76
N HIS A 448 33.17 -29.89 23.18
CA HIS A 448 32.87 -29.87 21.76
C HIS A 448 31.56 -29.15 21.54
N ILE A 449 31.54 -28.25 20.54
CA ILE A 449 30.35 -27.48 20.18
C ILE A 449 30.16 -27.53 18.66
N GLN A 450 28.97 -27.91 18.23
CA GLN A 450 28.57 -27.83 16.85
C GLN A 450 27.39 -26.91 16.72
N GLY A 451 27.38 -26.11 15.66
CA GLY A 451 26.29 -25.18 15.44
C GLY A 451 26.38 -24.42 14.14
N SER A 452 25.49 -23.44 14.04
CA SER A 452 25.42 -22.54 12.88
C SER A 452 25.04 -21.14 13.30
N MET A 453 25.35 -20.21 12.45
CA MET A 453 24.99 -18.81 12.58
C MET A 453 24.22 -18.36 11.33
N SER A 454 23.12 -17.66 11.52
CA SER A 454 22.33 -17.01 10.48
C SER A 454 21.91 -15.60 10.90
N ALA A 455 21.36 -14.84 9.97
CA ALA A 455 20.75 -13.56 10.26
C ALA A 455 19.21 -13.67 10.19
N SER A 456 18.50 -12.64 10.67
CA SER A 456 17.03 -12.58 10.65
C SER A 456 16.43 -12.62 9.25
N ASN A 457 17.17 -12.19 8.24
CA ASN A 457 16.79 -12.26 6.81
C ASN A 457 17.09 -13.61 6.15
N GLY A 458 17.50 -14.63 6.93
CA GLY A 458 17.86 -15.96 6.43
C GLY A 458 19.25 -16.05 5.79
N LYS A 459 19.94 -14.93 5.56
CA LYS A 459 21.31 -14.92 5.04
C LYS A 459 22.30 -15.42 6.08
N VAL A 460 23.39 -16.00 5.59
CA VAL A 460 24.50 -16.46 6.43
C VAL A 460 25.58 -15.37 6.44
N PRO A 461 25.87 -14.75 7.60
CA PRO A 461 26.99 -13.82 7.71
C PRO A 461 28.31 -14.59 7.56
N PRO A 462 29.12 -14.35 6.51
CA PRO A 462 30.32 -15.14 6.27
C PRO A 462 31.42 -14.83 7.28
N ASN A 463 32.20 -15.87 7.63
CA ASN A 463 33.46 -15.75 8.42
C ASN A 463 33.32 -14.88 9.68
N ARG A 464 32.25 -15.10 10.46
CA ARG A 464 31.96 -14.29 11.66
C ARG A 464 32.74 -14.77 12.86
N LYS A 465 33.29 -13.84 13.62
CA LYS A 465 33.97 -14.10 14.88
C LYS A 465 32.97 -14.34 15.99
N LEU A 466 33.03 -15.53 16.62
CA LEU A 466 32.23 -15.92 17.77
C LEU A 466 33.12 -16.08 18.99
N TYR A 467 32.70 -15.50 20.10
CA TYR A 467 33.38 -15.64 21.39
C TYR A 467 32.73 -16.73 22.20
N VAL A 468 33.55 -17.64 22.75
CA VAL A 468 33.10 -18.66 23.71
C VAL A 468 33.07 -18.00 25.08
N GLN A 469 31.90 -17.94 25.69
CA GLN A 469 31.73 -17.34 27.01
C GLN A 469 31.27 -18.35 28.04
N GLN A 470 31.71 -18.16 29.26
CA GLN A 470 31.39 -18.96 30.44
C GLN A 470 30.90 -18.08 31.58
N SER A 471 29.90 -18.60 32.33
CA SER A 471 29.38 -18.03 33.56
C SER A 471 29.18 -19.12 34.62
N THR A 472 29.26 -18.78 35.89
CA THR A 472 28.98 -19.71 37.00
C THR A 472 27.51 -19.83 37.31
N ASP A 473 26.72 -18.77 37.06
CA ASP A 473 25.28 -18.66 37.37
C ASP A 473 24.37 -18.66 36.13
N GLY A 474 24.96 -18.54 34.94
CA GLY A 474 24.23 -18.47 33.68
C GLY A 474 23.49 -17.13 33.44
N LYS A 475 23.59 -16.21 34.39
CA LYS A 475 22.90 -14.91 34.34
C LYS A 475 23.90 -13.76 34.19
N THR A 476 24.90 -13.74 35.05
CA THR A 476 25.87 -12.67 35.18
C THR A 476 27.30 -13.17 35.04
N GLY A 477 28.30 -12.30 35.13
CA GLY A 477 29.72 -12.69 35.20
C GLY A 477 30.24 -13.46 33.99
N TRP A 478 29.68 -13.30 32.80
CA TRP A 478 30.11 -13.93 31.57
C TRP A 478 31.53 -13.50 31.19
N LYS A 479 32.45 -14.46 31.10
CA LYS A 479 33.84 -14.26 30.73
C LYS A 479 34.13 -14.91 29.39
N SER A 480 34.73 -14.17 28.46
CA SER A 480 35.21 -14.74 27.20
C SER A 480 36.49 -15.51 27.43
N LEU A 481 36.48 -16.76 27.01
CA LEU A 481 37.63 -17.67 27.14
C LEU A 481 38.48 -17.75 25.87
N GLY A 482 37.89 -17.39 24.74
CA GLY A 482 38.51 -17.40 23.42
C GLY A 482 37.52 -17.09 22.35
N TRP A 483 37.94 -17.20 21.10
CA TRP A 483 37.10 -16.98 19.94
C TRP A 483 37.50 -17.93 18.80
N PHE A 484 36.58 -18.09 17.86
CA PHE A 484 36.79 -18.80 16.61
C PHE A 484 36.01 -18.10 15.49
N THR A 485 36.19 -18.51 14.24
CA THR A 485 35.49 -17.96 13.08
C THR A 485 34.59 -19.04 12.48
N THR A 486 33.35 -18.68 12.14
CA THR A 486 32.44 -19.56 11.41
C THR A 486 32.98 -19.84 10.00
N LYS A 487 32.58 -20.94 9.39
CA LYS A 487 32.81 -21.21 7.98
C LYS A 487 31.99 -20.27 7.10
N SER A 488 32.23 -20.29 5.81
CA SER A 488 31.47 -19.47 4.84
C SER A 488 29.99 -19.79 4.79
N ASP A 489 29.60 -21.03 5.11
CA ASP A 489 28.23 -21.51 5.22
C ASP A 489 27.58 -21.22 6.59
N GLY A 490 28.30 -20.50 7.46
CA GLY A 490 27.85 -20.18 8.81
C GLY A 490 27.97 -21.30 9.81
N THR A 491 28.36 -22.52 9.41
CA THR A 491 28.54 -23.62 10.32
C THR A 491 29.84 -23.49 11.10
N PHE A 492 29.90 -24.14 12.26
CA PHE A 492 31.12 -24.24 13.04
C PHE A 492 31.17 -25.55 13.82
N ASN A 493 32.40 -26.02 13.95
CA ASN A 493 32.80 -27.08 14.87
C ASN A 493 33.90 -26.51 15.73
N LEU A 494 33.71 -26.57 17.03
CA LEU A 494 34.70 -26.16 17.99
C LEU A 494 35.09 -27.35 18.85
N ASP A 495 36.36 -27.67 18.85
CA ASP A 495 36.93 -28.77 19.60
C ASP A 495 38.00 -28.25 20.56
N GLY A 496 38.11 -28.86 21.76
CA GLY A 496 39.26 -28.67 22.64
C GLY A 496 39.21 -27.49 23.60
N TYR A 497 38.02 -27.01 24.00
CA TYR A 497 37.93 -26.11 25.15
C TYR A 497 37.83 -26.88 26.44
N VAL A 498 38.82 -26.71 27.33
CA VAL A 498 38.81 -27.35 28.66
C VAL A 498 37.59 -26.86 29.43
N SER A 499 36.67 -27.76 29.72
CA SER A 499 35.48 -27.45 30.48
C SER A 499 35.81 -27.31 31.97
N VAL A 500 35.14 -26.38 32.63
CA VAL A 500 35.11 -26.34 34.09
C VAL A 500 34.11 -27.36 34.63
N PRO A 501 34.24 -27.86 35.85
CA PRO A 501 33.32 -28.85 36.40
C PRO A 501 31.88 -28.42 36.41
N LYS A 502 31.63 -27.14 36.68
CA LYS A 502 30.29 -26.54 36.72
C LYS A 502 30.30 -25.22 36.03
N GLY A 503 29.27 -24.94 35.23
CA GLY A 503 29.11 -23.65 34.57
C GLY A 503 28.17 -23.66 33.40
N TYR A 504 27.82 -22.46 32.99
CA TYR A 504 27.01 -22.17 31.83
C TYR A 504 27.90 -21.67 30.69
N TRP A 505 27.63 -22.13 29.49
CA TRP A 505 28.37 -21.78 28.29
C TRP A 505 27.43 -21.17 27.25
N ARG A 506 27.90 -20.16 26.55
CA ARG A 506 27.21 -19.59 25.41
C ARG A 506 28.22 -19.06 24.38
N LEU A 507 27.72 -18.81 23.18
CA LEU A 507 28.45 -18.11 22.15
C LEU A 507 27.95 -16.67 22.04
N TYR A 508 28.84 -15.75 21.70
CA TYR A 508 28.55 -14.33 21.55
C TYR A 508 29.14 -13.80 20.25
N SER A 509 28.35 -13.10 19.48
CA SER A 509 28.77 -12.28 18.34
C SER A 509 28.68 -10.81 18.70
N ALA A 510 29.78 -10.07 18.50
CA ALA A 510 29.81 -8.62 18.78
C ALA A 510 28.99 -7.79 17.77
N GLY A 511 28.47 -8.42 16.73
CA GLY A 511 27.78 -7.71 15.65
C GLY A 511 28.73 -7.04 14.66
N SER A 512 28.19 -6.20 13.83
CA SER A 512 28.91 -5.37 12.85
C SER A 512 28.02 -4.19 12.42
N SER A 513 28.42 -3.49 11.38
CA SER A 513 27.56 -2.50 10.73
C SER A 513 26.20 -3.09 10.32
N ASP A 514 26.15 -4.30 9.79
CA ASP A 514 24.97 -4.91 9.16
C ASP A 514 24.28 -5.95 10.05
N TYR A 515 24.88 -6.30 11.18
CA TYR A 515 24.37 -7.32 12.09
C TYR A 515 24.39 -6.85 13.54
N GLN A 516 23.28 -6.98 14.24
CA GLN A 516 23.18 -6.70 15.67
C GLN A 516 24.02 -7.70 16.47
N PRO A 517 24.56 -7.32 17.65
CA PRO A 517 25.15 -8.29 18.59
C PRO A 517 24.14 -9.39 18.94
N GLY A 518 24.62 -10.61 19.10
CA GLY A 518 23.74 -11.74 19.41
C GLY A 518 24.41 -12.77 20.32
N TYR A 519 23.57 -13.51 21.02
CA TYR A 519 23.97 -14.62 21.88
C TYR A 519 23.29 -15.91 21.43
N SER A 520 23.97 -17.06 21.62
CA SER A 520 23.30 -18.34 21.53
C SER A 520 22.45 -18.59 22.78
N ASN A 521 21.64 -19.65 22.76
CA ASN A 521 21.19 -20.32 23.99
C ASN A 521 22.40 -20.68 24.87
N SER A 522 22.20 -20.78 26.19
CA SER A 522 23.23 -21.26 27.13
C SER A 522 23.03 -22.72 27.42
N VAL A 523 24.17 -23.45 27.56
CA VAL A 523 24.20 -24.84 27.95
C VAL A 523 24.84 -24.94 29.33
N HIS A 524 24.27 -25.77 30.18
CA HIS A 524 24.76 -25.97 31.55
C HIS A 524 25.40 -27.36 31.71
N PHE A 525 26.65 -27.38 32.16
CA PHE A 525 27.33 -28.59 32.56
C PHE A 525 27.51 -28.58 34.07
N ASN A 526 27.20 -29.72 34.71
CA ASN A 526 27.32 -29.94 36.16
C ASN A 526 28.02 -31.26 36.41
N ARG A 527 29.35 -31.21 36.55
CA ARG A 527 30.22 -32.38 36.71
C ARG A 527 31.00 -32.29 38.01
N THR A 528 31.30 -33.45 38.59
CA THR A 528 32.06 -33.57 39.84
C THR A 528 33.56 -33.61 39.53
N ALA A 529 34.32 -32.73 40.17
CA ALA A 529 35.78 -32.74 40.06
C ALA A 529 36.37 -34.03 40.66
N THR A 530 37.40 -34.57 39.99
CA THR A 530 38.18 -35.70 40.46
C THR A 530 39.65 -35.34 40.57
N ARG A 531 40.43 -36.10 41.32
CA ARG A 531 41.86 -35.93 41.39
C ARG A 531 42.54 -37.29 41.72
N ILE A 532 43.76 -37.41 41.29
CA ILE A 532 44.66 -38.52 41.73
C ILE A 532 45.72 -37.94 42.65
N THR A 533 45.90 -38.54 43.82
CA THR A 533 46.88 -38.13 44.83
C THR A 533 47.81 -39.28 45.20
N GLY A 534 49.02 -38.94 45.66
CA GLY A 534 49.97 -39.93 46.12
C GLY A 534 50.40 -40.93 45.04
N PHE A 535 50.43 -40.45 43.78
CA PHE A 535 50.95 -41.31 42.71
C PHE A 535 52.44 -41.50 42.86
N ASN A 536 52.84 -42.74 42.77
CA ASN A 536 54.22 -43.16 42.85
C ASN A 536 54.50 -44.40 41.97
N ALA A 537 55.55 -44.35 41.20
CA ALA A 537 56.03 -45.42 40.35
C ALA A 537 57.44 -45.86 40.83
N GLY A 538 57.55 -46.97 41.52
CA GLY A 538 58.79 -47.36 42.09
C GLY A 538 58.99 -48.89 42.18
N PRO A 539 60.17 -49.35 42.62
CA PRO A 539 61.28 -48.60 43.24
C PRO A 539 62.09 -47.76 42.20
N GLU A 540 62.86 -46.77 42.73
CA GLU A 540 63.85 -46.02 41.99
C GLU A 540 65.21 -46.01 42.73
N PRO A 541 66.28 -46.28 42.02
CA PRO A 541 66.36 -46.82 40.67
C PRO A 541 65.87 -48.25 40.60
N VAL A 542 65.42 -48.71 39.39
CA VAL A 542 65.02 -50.10 39.17
C VAL A 542 65.93 -50.76 38.10
N ARG A 543 66.26 -52.05 38.24
CA ARG A 543 66.99 -52.80 37.21
C ARG A 543 66.12 -53.10 36.01
N LYS A 544 66.68 -53.03 34.80
CA LYS A 544 65.95 -53.36 33.55
C LYS A 544 65.38 -54.78 33.65
N GLY A 545 64.10 -54.93 33.24
CA GLY A 545 63.38 -56.19 33.34
C GLY A 545 62.68 -56.44 34.68
N HIS A 546 63.02 -55.73 35.75
CA HIS A 546 62.34 -55.81 37.04
C HIS A 546 61.01 -55.07 37.09
N THR A 547 60.22 -55.29 38.10
CA THR A 547 58.88 -54.74 38.27
C THR A 547 58.95 -53.34 38.83
N VAL A 548 58.28 -52.39 38.08
CA VAL A 548 57.85 -51.10 38.60
C VAL A 548 56.39 -51.22 39.06
N THR A 549 56.15 -50.86 40.30
CA THR A 549 54.79 -50.82 40.88
C THR A 549 54.32 -49.38 40.92
N THR A 550 53.19 -49.09 40.24
CA THR A 550 52.54 -47.82 40.36
C THR A 550 51.42 -47.88 41.39
N THR A 551 51.35 -46.87 42.26
CA THR A 551 50.29 -46.72 43.27
C THR A 551 49.71 -45.34 43.24
N GLY A 552 48.50 -45.15 43.76
CA GLY A 552 47.86 -43.85 43.88
C GLY A 552 46.45 -43.94 44.47
N THR A 553 45.85 -42.81 44.70
CA THR A 553 44.47 -42.73 45.22
C THR A 553 43.63 -41.81 44.37
N LEU A 554 42.59 -42.38 43.80
CA LEU A 554 41.58 -41.59 43.05
C LEU A 554 40.49 -41.06 44.01
N GLN A 555 40.25 -39.81 43.97
CA GLN A 555 39.27 -39.09 44.81
C GLN A 555 38.30 -38.28 43.95
N LYS A 556 37.10 -38.06 44.51
CA LYS A 556 36.10 -37.12 43.93
C LYS A 556 35.74 -36.08 44.99
N LEU A 557 35.32 -34.89 44.50
CA LEU A 557 34.84 -33.81 45.36
C LEU A 557 33.40 -34.09 45.78
N SER A 558 33.10 -34.14 47.08
CA SER A 558 31.76 -34.24 47.64
C SER A 558 31.53 -33.06 48.57
N GLY A 559 30.68 -32.12 48.16
CA GLY A 559 30.61 -30.80 48.80
C GLY A 559 31.96 -30.09 48.70
N THR A 560 32.58 -29.82 49.86
CA THR A 560 33.90 -29.17 49.95
C THR A 560 35.02 -30.17 50.27
N LYS A 561 34.70 -31.46 50.44
CA LYS A 561 35.67 -32.50 50.90
C LYS A 561 35.98 -33.46 49.76
N TRP A 562 37.25 -33.83 49.67
CA TRP A 562 37.70 -34.91 48.81
C TRP A 562 37.46 -36.27 49.50
N VAL A 563 36.70 -37.12 48.79
CA VAL A 563 36.38 -38.49 49.30
C VAL A 563 36.89 -39.55 48.32
N ALA A 564 37.02 -40.75 48.76
CA ALA A 564 37.43 -41.92 47.96
C ALA A 564 36.51 -42.09 46.73
N PHE A 565 37.10 -42.34 45.56
CA PHE A 565 36.36 -42.65 44.33
C PHE A 565 36.70 -44.02 43.81
N GLY A 566 36.22 -45.00 44.51
CA GLY A 566 36.48 -46.41 44.23
C GLY A 566 35.75 -46.97 43.03
N LYS A 567 36.19 -48.18 42.62
CA LYS A 567 35.64 -48.98 41.52
C LYS A 567 35.79 -48.34 40.13
N GLN A 568 36.53 -47.25 40.03
CA GLN A 568 36.83 -46.57 38.77
C GLN A 568 38.08 -47.10 38.12
N ARG A 569 38.22 -46.97 36.81
CA ARG A 569 39.38 -47.38 36.04
C ARG A 569 40.37 -46.21 35.94
N VAL A 570 41.64 -46.48 36.30
CA VAL A 570 42.74 -45.55 36.13
C VAL A 570 43.70 -46.15 35.09
N TYR A 571 44.08 -45.37 34.12
CA TYR A 571 45.06 -45.76 33.12
C TYR A 571 46.45 -45.33 33.54
N ILE A 572 47.43 -46.16 33.24
CA ILE A 572 48.83 -45.85 33.51
C ILE A 572 49.55 -45.64 32.21
N LEU A 573 50.05 -44.41 32.03
CA LEU A 573 50.78 -44.01 30.85
C LEU A 573 52.27 -43.87 31.17
N PHE A 574 53.08 -44.10 30.17
CA PHE A 574 54.54 -44.02 30.23
C PHE A 574 55.07 -43.19 29.07
N GLN A 575 56.00 -42.29 29.36
CA GLN A 575 56.74 -41.52 28.40
C GLN A 575 58.21 -41.82 28.53
N ALA A 576 58.80 -42.48 27.53
CA ALA A 576 60.21 -42.78 27.51
C ALA A 576 61.08 -41.52 27.50
N LYS A 577 62.21 -41.55 28.17
CA LYS A 577 63.18 -40.46 28.21
C LYS A 577 63.51 -39.95 26.82
N GLY A 578 63.40 -38.65 26.61
CA GLY A 578 63.67 -38.01 25.33
C GLY A 578 62.59 -38.16 24.27
N LYS A 579 61.46 -38.84 24.54
CA LYS A 579 60.29 -38.91 23.67
C LYS A 579 59.21 -37.87 24.10
N LYS A 580 58.46 -37.41 23.17
CA LYS A 580 57.32 -36.50 23.43
C LYS A 580 55.98 -37.25 23.53
N SER A 581 55.94 -38.49 23.04
CA SER A 581 54.71 -39.30 23.02
C SER A 581 54.56 -40.13 24.30
N TRP A 582 53.31 -40.22 24.72
CA TRP A 582 52.90 -41.12 25.79
C TRP A 582 52.43 -42.46 25.24
N THR A 583 52.71 -43.57 26.01
CA THR A 583 52.25 -44.90 25.67
C THR A 583 51.39 -45.42 26.81
N SER A 584 50.18 -45.91 26.49
CA SER A 584 49.37 -46.60 27.50
C SER A 584 49.93 -47.96 27.82
N LEU A 585 50.25 -48.19 29.08
CA LEU A 585 50.73 -49.47 29.56
C LEU A 585 49.62 -50.41 30.06
N GLY A 586 48.39 -49.83 30.18
CA GLY A 586 47.24 -50.56 30.65
C GLY A 586 46.41 -49.78 31.67
N SER A 587 45.45 -50.44 32.28
CA SER A 587 44.58 -49.81 33.27
C SER A 587 44.33 -50.70 34.45
N VAL A 588 44.04 -50.09 35.59
CA VAL A 588 43.74 -50.77 36.85
C VAL A 588 42.44 -50.21 37.45
N LYS A 589 41.72 -51.07 38.16
CA LYS A 589 40.49 -50.65 38.86
C LYS A 589 40.85 -50.26 40.30
N ALA A 590 40.49 -49.08 40.73
CA ALA A 590 40.64 -48.62 42.08
C ALA A 590 39.75 -49.43 43.03
N ASP A 591 40.26 -49.73 44.25
CA ASP A 591 39.49 -50.38 45.28
C ASP A 591 38.36 -49.53 45.86
N SER A 592 37.62 -49.99 46.85
CA SER A 592 36.54 -49.26 47.50
C SER A 592 36.99 -47.99 48.22
N ARG A 593 38.24 -47.85 48.55
CA ARG A 593 38.87 -46.69 49.19
C ARG A 593 39.54 -45.76 48.17
N GLY A 594 39.40 -46.06 46.86
CA GLY A 594 40.00 -45.31 45.77
C GLY A 594 41.47 -45.57 45.51
N HIS A 595 42.10 -46.52 46.27
CA HIS A 595 43.49 -46.91 46.04
C HIS A 595 43.62 -47.80 44.81
N PHE A 596 44.66 -47.58 44.04
CA PHE A 596 45.02 -48.47 42.94
C PHE A 596 46.49 -48.85 42.98
N THR A 597 46.77 -50.04 42.51
CA THR A 597 48.12 -50.57 42.36
C THR A 597 48.19 -51.36 41.07
N ALA A 598 49.22 -51.08 40.27
CA ALA A 598 49.50 -51.85 39.06
C ALA A 598 51.00 -52.14 38.95
N ARG A 599 51.31 -53.20 38.26
CA ARG A 599 52.71 -53.68 38.13
C ARG A 599 53.07 -53.78 36.65
N PHE A 600 54.23 -53.23 36.30
CA PHE A 600 54.75 -53.20 34.95
C PHE A 600 56.24 -53.60 34.95
N THR A 601 56.74 -54.05 33.81
CA THR A 601 58.15 -54.38 33.65
C THR A 601 58.93 -53.13 33.24
N ALA A 602 59.98 -52.80 33.98
CA ALA A 602 60.89 -51.68 33.65
C ALA A 602 61.69 -52.01 32.41
N LYS A 603 61.48 -51.19 31.31
CA LYS A 603 62.19 -51.43 30.05
C LYS A 603 63.24 -50.35 29.76
N GLN A 604 63.03 -49.15 30.20
CA GLN A 604 63.89 -47.97 29.99
C GLN A 604 63.45 -46.82 30.90
N ASP A 605 64.34 -45.82 31.02
CA ASP A 605 64.07 -44.58 31.76
C ASP A 605 62.83 -43.89 31.22
N GLY A 606 62.06 -43.29 32.10
CA GLY A 606 60.92 -42.45 31.64
C GLY A 606 60.00 -42.03 32.76
N THR A 607 59.02 -41.23 32.35
CA THR A 607 58.02 -40.62 33.21
C THR A 607 56.72 -41.40 33.16
N TRP A 608 56.14 -41.61 34.33
CA TRP A 608 54.89 -42.32 34.56
C TRP A 608 53.80 -41.37 35.02
N VAL A 609 52.56 -41.63 34.64
CA VAL A 609 51.41 -40.85 35.06
C VAL A 609 50.17 -41.74 35.16
N GLY A 610 49.36 -41.52 36.17
CA GLY A 610 48.03 -42.10 36.29
C GLY A 610 46.95 -41.17 35.77
N VAL A 611 46.06 -41.67 34.92
CA VAL A 611 44.99 -40.89 34.33
C VAL A 611 43.65 -41.55 34.58
N TYR A 612 42.70 -40.80 35.13
CA TYR A 612 41.29 -41.14 35.15
C TYR A 612 40.57 -40.37 34.00
N LEU A 613 39.92 -41.12 33.13
CA LEU A 613 39.18 -40.51 32.03
C LEU A 613 37.82 -40.01 32.50
N ALA A 614 37.38 -38.89 31.94
CA ALA A 614 36.12 -38.30 32.27
C ALA A 614 34.92 -39.23 31.95
N SER A 615 33.83 -39.00 32.63
CA SER A 615 32.54 -39.62 32.34
C SER A 615 31.44 -38.56 32.41
N GLY A 616 30.23 -38.87 32.00
CA GLY A 616 29.13 -37.91 31.96
C GLY A 616 28.94 -37.04 33.21
N SER A 617 29.27 -37.59 34.41
CA SER A 617 29.10 -36.91 35.71
C SER A 617 30.42 -36.50 36.37
N TYR A 618 31.58 -36.84 35.82
CA TYR A 618 32.87 -36.61 36.44
C TYR A 618 33.88 -36.02 35.46
N VAL A 619 34.72 -35.11 35.96
CA VAL A 619 35.84 -34.54 35.23
C VAL A 619 37.00 -35.53 35.23
N ASP A 620 37.85 -35.54 34.23
CA ASP A 620 39.10 -36.29 34.18
C ASP A 620 40.07 -35.89 35.32
N ALA A 621 41.04 -36.74 35.60
CA ALA A 621 42.13 -36.43 36.52
C ALA A 621 43.42 -37.00 36.02
N GLU A 622 44.48 -36.24 36.13
CA GLU A 622 45.83 -36.59 35.87
C GLU A 622 46.65 -36.50 37.19
N SER A 623 47.48 -37.44 37.45
CA SER A 623 48.39 -37.42 38.61
C SER A 623 49.56 -36.48 38.39
N TYR A 624 50.33 -36.21 39.43
CA TYR A 624 51.70 -35.74 39.24
C TYR A 624 52.47 -36.76 38.43
N HIS A 625 53.40 -36.27 37.63
CA HIS A 625 54.33 -37.12 36.88
C HIS A 625 55.42 -37.64 37.79
N ASP A 626 55.75 -38.90 37.63
CA ASP A 626 56.80 -39.56 38.38
C ASP A 626 57.84 -40.20 37.45
N TYR A 627 59.10 -39.87 37.66
CA TYR A 627 60.20 -40.32 36.78
C TYR A 627 60.92 -41.52 37.40
N VAL A 628 61.07 -42.58 36.63
CA VAL A 628 61.79 -43.82 37.07
C VAL A 628 63.08 -43.99 36.27
N ASP A 629 64.21 -44.07 37.00
CA ASP A 629 65.53 -44.36 36.48
C ASP A 629 65.69 -45.89 36.37
N VAL A 630 66.01 -46.43 35.19
CA VAL A 630 66.13 -47.86 34.88
C VAL A 630 67.57 -48.18 34.57
N ARG A 631 68.19 -48.98 35.41
CA ARG A 631 69.63 -49.38 35.35
C ARG A 631 69.85 -50.81 34.87
#